data_5f904248f3ced191b60803fefdc0b459
#
_entry.id   5f904248f3ced191b60803fefdc0b459
#
_cell.length_a   1.000
_cell.length_b   1.000
_cell.length_c   1.000
_cell.angle_alpha   90.00
_cell.angle_beta   90.00
_cell.angle_gamma   90.00
#
_symmetry.space_group_name_H-M   'P 1'
#
loop_
_entity.id
_entity.type
_entity.pdbx_description
1 polymer ?
#
loop_
_entity_poly.entity_id
_entity_poly.type
_entity_poly.pdbx_seq_one_letter_code
_entity_poly.pdbx_strand_id
1 'polypeptide(L)'
;MKKIEFSKGIKIFLASLIVVCIVYALGPKPKLTEDKRLPKLEVSIETIETYIDQRERKVKGLKPDNESEIIWADQAGVKTKYSIVYLHGWSASKQEGAPVHYRLAETFGANLYLPRLYAHGIEKQVPFEELTADKLIQSAKEAIAYGQLLCEELILVSTSTGGSLALYLASE
;
A
#
# COMPACT_ATOMS: atom_id res chain seq x y z
N MET A 1 51.01 -5.64 -27.93
CA MET A 1 49.79 -5.27 -27.14
C MET A 1 50.19 -4.55 -25.87
N LYS A 2 49.88 -3.25 -25.70
CA LYS A 2 50.17 -2.51 -24.47
C LYS A 2 49.23 -3.06 -23.38
N LYS A 3 49.78 -3.55 -22.25
CA LYS A 3 48.98 -3.88 -21.07
C LYS A 3 48.39 -2.57 -20.49
N ILE A 4 47.08 -2.50 -20.36
CA ILE A 4 46.42 -1.39 -19.68
C ILE A 4 46.64 -1.58 -18.19
N GLU A 5 47.51 -0.76 -17.58
CA GLU A 5 47.71 -0.74 -16.12
C GLU A 5 46.76 0.27 -15.49
N PHE A 6 45.77 -0.26 -14.77
CA PHE A 6 44.85 0.62 -14.00
C PHE A 6 45.57 1.20 -12.76
N SER A 7 45.28 2.44 -12.45
CA SER A 7 45.77 3.06 -11.22
C SER A 7 45.24 2.31 -9.97
N LYS A 8 45.94 2.42 -8.84
CA LYS A 8 45.56 1.78 -7.57
C LYS A 8 44.13 2.13 -7.18
N GLY A 9 43.71 3.38 -7.37
CA GLY A 9 42.33 3.83 -7.08
C GLY A 9 41.28 3.11 -7.93
N ILE A 10 41.56 2.93 -9.23
CA ILE A 10 40.64 2.21 -10.14
C ILE A 10 40.50 0.74 -9.73
N LYS A 11 41.59 0.09 -9.35
CA LYS A 11 41.57 -1.31 -8.89
C LYS A 11 40.72 -1.46 -7.62
N ILE A 12 40.88 -0.54 -6.65
CA ILE A 12 40.06 -0.52 -5.41
C ILE A 12 38.58 -0.33 -5.76
N PHE A 13 38.26 0.67 -6.61
CA PHE A 13 36.88 0.93 -7.01
C PHE A 13 36.23 -0.29 -7.70
N LEU A 14 36.93 -0.94 -8.63
CA LEU A 14 36.42 -2.13 -9.30
C LEU A 14 36.23 -3.31 -8.31
N ALA A 15 37.17 -3.49 -7.37
CA ALA A 15 37.03 -4.51 -6.33
C ALA A 15 35.80 -4.26 -5.44
N SER A 16 35.59 -3.02 -5.02
CA SER A 16 34.41 -2.64 -4.24
C SER A 16 33.11 -2.86 -5.01
N LEU A 17 33.08 -2.50 -6.28
CA LEU A 17 31.91 -2.72 -7.15
C LEU A 17 31.60 -4.22 -7.29
N ILE A 18 32.63 -5.07 -7.48
CA ILE A 18 32.46 -6.52 -7.53
C ILE A 18 31.88 -7.05 -6.22
N VAL A 19 32.39 -6.59 -5.06
CA VAL A 19 31.83 -6.99 -3.75
C VAL A 19 30.37 -6.61 -3.62
N VAL A 20 30.00 -5.39 -4.00
CA VAL A 20 28.59 -4.94 -3.99
C VAL A 20 27.71 -5.81 -4.90
N CYS A 21 28.19 -6.12 -6.10
CA CYS A 21 27.47 -7.00 -7.04
C CYS A 21 27.31 -8.42 -6.47
N ILE A 22 28.33 -8.96 -5.81
CA ILE A 22 28.27 -10.28 -5.16
C ILE A 22 27.26 -10.27 -4.01
N VAL A 23 27.31 -9.26 -3.14
CA VAL A 23 26.36 -9.10 -2.02
C VAL A 23 24.93 -9.01 -2.55
N TYR A 24 24.70 -8.21 -3.60
CA TYR A 24 23.40 -8.11 -4.24
C TYR A 24 22.92 -9.43 -4.87
N ALA A 25 23.82 -10.16 -5.55
CA ALA A 25 23.48 -11.43 -6.21
C ALA A 25 23.18 -12.56 -5.21
N LEU A 26 23.91 -12.59 -4.08
CA LEU A 26 23.77 -13.59 -3.01
C LEU A 26 22.79 -13.19 -1.92
N GLY A 27 22.33 -11.93 -1.92
CA GLY A 27 21.37 -11.42 -0.94
C GLY A 27 20.01 -12.12 -1.02
N PRO A 28 19.22 -12.03 0.07
CA PRO A 28 17.89 -12.62 0.10
C PRO A 28 17.00 -11.96 -0.96
N LYS A 29 16.42 -12.78 -1.82
CA LYS A 29 15.43 -12.31 -2.81
C LYS A 29 14.04 -12.52 -2.26
N PRO A 30 13.20 -11.47 -2.19
CA PRO A 30 11.81 -11.63 -1.78
C PRO A 30 11.11 -12.56 -2.79
N LYS A 31 10.39 -13.54 -2.27
CA LYS A 31 9.46 -14.32 -3.09
C LYS A 31 8.14 -13.57 -3.10
N LEU A 32 7.69 -13.16 -4.28
CA LEU A 32 6.40 -12.53 -4.46
C LEU A 32 5.40 -13.61 -4.90
N THR A 33 4.23 -13.59 -4.28
CA THR A 33 3.10 -14.38 -4.76
C THR A 33 2.54 -13.66 -5.99
N GLU A 34 2.59 -14.29 -7.15
CA GLU A 34 2.11 -13.70 -8.41
C GLU A 34 0.58 -13.65 -8.52
N ASP A 35 -0.14 -14.16 -7.53
CA ASP A 35 -1.60 -14.13 -7.52
C ASP A 35 -2.13 -12.73 -7.26
N LYS A 36 -2.67 -12.10 -8.31
CA LYS A 36 -3.28 -10.77 -8.25
C LYS A 36 -4.79 -10.79 -7.96
N ARG A 37 -5.42 -11.95 -7.89
CA ARG A 37 -6.87 -12.05 -7.63
C ARG A 37 -7.22 -11.37 -6.32
N LEU A 38 -8.27 -10.56 -6.37
CA LEU A 38 -8.78 -9.91 -5.17
C LEU A 38 -9.41 -10.94 -4.22
N PRO A 39 -9.34 -10.73 -2.91
CA PRO A 39 -9.95 -11.61 -1.95
C PRO A 39 -11.47 -11.57 -2.08
N LYS A 40 -12.11 -12.73 -1.89
CA LYS A 40 -13.57 -12.77 -1.76
C LYS A 40 -13.94 -12.18 -0.40
N LEU A 41 -14.80 -11.19 -0.42
CA LEU A 41 -15.30 -10.56 0.79
C LEU A 41 -16.47 -11.34 1.39
N GLU A 42 -16.46 -11.48 2.72
CA GLU A 42 -17.57 -12.07 3.50
C GLU A 42 -18.39 -11.00 4.23
N VAL A 43 -18.27 -9.75 3.75
CA VAL A 43 -18.96 -8.59 4.32
C VAL A 43 -19.84 -7.93 3.26
N SER A 44 -20.92 -7.30 3.69
CA SER A 44 -21.78 -6.48 2.83
C SER A 44 -21.48 -5.00 3.02
N ILE A 45 -22.01 -4.16 2.12
CA ILE A 45 -21.81 -2.71 2.21
C ILE A 45 -22.40 -2.12 3.49
N GLU A 46 -23.47 -2.69 4.03
CA GLU A 46 -24.12 -2.24 5.25
C GLU A 46 -23.29 -2.55 6.51
N THR A 47 -22.40 -3.53 6.44
CA THR A 47 -21.64 -4.03 7.60
C THR A 47 -20.14 -3.73 7.52
N ILE A 48 -19.63 -3.28 6.36
CA ILE A 48 -18.20 -3.12 6.13
C ILE A 48 -17.53 -2.13 7.09
N GLU A 49 -18.18 -1.01 7.39
CA GLU A 49 -17.63 -0.01 8.32
C GLU A 49 -17.43 -0.60 9.70
N THR A 50 -18.46 -1.25 10.25
CA THR A 50 -18.36 -1.96 11.53
C THR A 50 -17.28 -3.06 11.51
N TYR A 51 -17.16 -3.77 10.41
CA TYR A 51 -16.15 -4.81 10.24
C TYR A 51 -14.73 -4.24 10.26
N ILE A 52 -14.49 -3.14 9.54
CA ILE A 52 -13.19 -2.43 9.52
C ILE A 52 -12.86 -1.93 10.92
N ASP A 53 -13.78 -1.26 11.58
CA ASP A 53 -13.62 -0.75 12.94
C ASP A 53 -13.24 -1.86 13.93
N GLN A 54 -13.91 -3.00 13.86
CA GLN A 54 -13.60 -4.14 14.72
C GLN A 54 -12.21 -4.71 14.45
N ARG A 55 -11.74 -4.69 13.21
CA ARG A 55 -10.38 -5.11 12.85
C ARG A 55 -9.34 -4.13 13.37
N GLU A 56 -9.55 -2.84 13.18
CA GLU A 56 -8.62 -1.79 13.62
C GLU A 56 -8.49 -1.77 15.16
N ARG A 57 -9.58 -1.93 15.90
CA ARG A 57 -9.55 -2.03 17.39
C ARG A 57 -8.72 -3.21 17.92
N LYS A 58 -8.49 -4.24 17.13
CA LYS A 58 -7.64 -5.39 17.50
C LYS A 58 -6.16 -5.15 17.26
N VAL A 59 -5.81 -4.07 16.56
CA VAL A 59 -4.42 -3.73 16.23
C VAL A 59 -3.72 -3.15 17.44
N LYS A 60 -2.73 -3.86 17.96
CA LYS A 60 -1.95 -3.39 19.11
C LYS A 60 -1.00 -2.26 18.70
N GLY A 61 -0.97 -1.19 19.47
CA GLY A 61 -0.10 -0.05 19.23
C GLY A 61 -0.52 0.83 18.06
N LEU A 62 -1.78 0.73 17.61
CA LEU A 62 -2.32 1.63 16.60
C LEU A 62 -2.27 3.06 17.12
N LYS A 63 -1.67 3.95 16.34
CA LYS A 63 -1.60 5.38 16.65
C LYS A 63 -2.95 6.03 16.36
N PRO A 64 -3.38 7.01 17.14
CA PRO A 64 -4.59 7.79 16.85
C PRO A 64 -4.56 8.33 15.42
N ASP A 65 -5.70 8.41 14.77
CA ASP A 65 -5.91 8.91 13.40
C ASP A 65 -5.16 8.15 12.29
N ASN A 66 -4.65 6.94 12.58
CA ASN A 66 -4.01 6.08 11.59
C ASN A 66 -4.83 4.85 11.20
N GLU A 67 -6.00 4.66 11.79
CA GLU A 67 -6.94 3.61 11.43
C GLU A 67 -7.46 3.76 10.00
N SER A 68 -7.84 2.63 9.41
CA SER A 68 -8.60 2.62 8.16
C SER A 68 -9.96 3.29 8.36
N GLU A 69 -10.45 4.02 7.35
CA GLU A 69 -11.67 4.81 7.46
C GLU A 69 -12.46 4.79 6.15
N ILE A 70 -13.79 4.74 6.26
CA ILE A 70 -14.69 5.00 5.14
C ILE A 70 -15.35 6.36 5.37
N ILE A 71 -15.29 7.22 4.35
CA ILE A 71 -16.02 8.48 4.30
C ILE A 71 -17.11 8.33 3.25
N TRP A 72 -18.33 8.30 3.71
CA TRP A 72 -19.51 8.18 2.86
C TRP A 72 -19.82 9.51 2.18
N ALA A 73 -20.12 9.46 0.89
CA ALA A 73 -20.49 10.67 0.14
C ALA A 73 -21.82 11.27 0.63
N ASP A 74 -22.75 10.42 1.06
CA ASP A 74 -24.07 10.79 1.59
C ASP A 74 -24.45 9.81 2.71
N GLN A 75 -25.26 8.82 2.43
CA GLN A 75 -25.75 7.85 3.41
C GLN A 75 -24.80 6.66 3.56
N ALA A 76 -24.50 6.28 4.80
CA ALA A 76 -23.72 5.09 5.11
C ALA A 76 -24.39 3.81 4.58
N GLY A 77 -23.58 2.89 4.05
CA GLY A 77 -24.07 1.63 3.50
C GLY A 77 -24.69 1.73 2.12
N VAL A 78 -24.61 2.86 1.44
CA VAL A 78 -25.13 3.07 0.09
C VAL A 78 -24.01 3.18 -0.93
N LYS A 79 -24.10 2.42 -2.03
CA LYS A 79 -23.16 2.51 -3.15
C LYS A 79 -23.29 3.85 -3.87
N THR A 80 -22.16 4.36 -4.31
CA THR A 80 -22.08 5.48 -5.23
C THR A 80 -21.64 5.01 -6.62
N LYS A 81 -21.80 5.85 -7.64
CA LYS A 81 -21.28 5.55 -8.97
C LYS A 81 -19.79 5.28 -8.93
N TYR A 82 -19.05 6.17 -8.26
CA TYR A 82 -17.60 6.03 -8.06
C TYR A 82 -17.28 5.81 -6.59
N SER A 83 -16.25 5.02 -6.30
CA SER A 83 -15.54 5.13 -5.03
C SER A 83 -14.08 5.45 -5.29
N ILE A 84 -13.46 6.10 -4.31
CA ILE A 84 -12.03 6.38 -4.32
C ILE A 84 -11.37 5.55 -3.22
N VAL A 85 -10.30 4.83 -3.57
CA VAL A 85 -9.39 4.21 -2.60
C VAL A 85 -8.07 4.95 -2.67
N TYR A 86 -7.61 5.48 -1.53
CA TYR A 86 -6.33 6.14 -1.44
C TYR A 86 -5.27 5.22 -0.80
N LEU A 87 -4.30 4.79 -1.60
CA LEU A 87 -3.18 3.98 -1.12
C LEU A 87 -2.00 4.90 -0.78
N HIS A 88 -1.69 5.04 0.51
CA HIS A 88 -0.62 5.90 1.01
C HIS A 88 0.79 5.33 0.73
N GLY A 89 1.81 6.17 0.87
CA GLY A 89 3.22 5.82 0.69
C GLY A 89 3.84 5.08 1.88
N TRP A 90 5.15 4.80 1.77
CA TRP A 90 5.93 4.16 2.81
C TRP A 90 5.99 5.04 4.07
N SER A 91 5.77 4.41 5.23
CA SER A 91 5.78 5.08 6.54
C SER A 91 4.79 6.23 6.69
N ALA A 92 3.79 6.30 5.80
CA ALA A 92 2.75 7.30 5.79
C ALA A 92 1.41 6.76 6.34
N SER A 93 0.37 7.59 6.27
CA SER A 93 -1.00 7.25 6.62
C SER A 93 -1.98 7.93 5.66
N LYS A 94 -3.27 7.78 5.92
CA LYS A 94 -4.35 8.46 5.19
C LYS A 94 -4.15 9.96 5.03
N GLN A 95 -3.47 10.62 5.98
CA GLN A 95 -3.25 12.07 5.97
C GLN A 95 -2.28 12.56 4.89
N GLU A 96 -1.41 11.68 4.35
CA GLU A 96 -0.44 12.07 3.31
C GLU A 96 -1.11 12.62 2.04
N GLY A 97 -2.27 12.10 1.67
CA GLY A 97 -3.01 12.54 0.49
C GLY A 97 -3.91 13.74 0.71
N ALA A 98 -4.02 14.25 1.95
CA ALA A 98 -4.89 15.37 2.26
C ALA A 98 -4.36 16.70 1.66
N PRO A 99 -5.22 17.56 1.14
CA PRO A 99 -6.68 17.42 1.03
C PRO A 99 -7.16 16.82 -0.31
N VAL A 100 -6.24 16.30 -1.15
CA VAL A 100 -6.53 15.97 -2.56
C VAL A 100 -7.59 14.86 -2.67
N HIS A 101 -7.42 13.76 -1.97
CA HIS A 101 -8.35 12.63 -2.03
C HIS A 101 -9.74 12.98 -1.48
N TYR A 102 -9.83 13.84 -0.45
CA TYR A 102 -11.12 14.35 0.07
C TYR A 102 -11.84 15.20 -0.98
N ARG A 103 -11.12 16.15 -1.62
CA ARG A 103 -11.69 17.00 -2.66
C ARG A 103 -12.12 16.23 -3.89
N LEU A 104 -11.37 15.21 -4.26
CA LEU A 104 -11.76 14.31 -5.36
C LEU A 104 -13.06 13.57 -5.01
N ALA A 105 -13.14 12.99 -3.80
CA ALA A 105 -14.35 12.30 -3.36
C ALA A 105 -15.57 13.23 -3.37
N GLU A 106 -15.44 14.44 -2.85
CA GLU A 106 -16.48 15.45 -2.88
C GLU A 106 -16.89 15.82 -4.31
N THR A 107 -15.90 16.09 -5.19
CA THR A 107 -16.14 16.48 -6.58
C THR A 107 -16.88 15.40 -7.38
N PHE A 108 -16.59 14.13 -7.14
CA PHE A 108 -17.21 13.01 -7.82
C PHE A 108 -18.47 12.47 -7.11
N GLY A 109 -18.82 13.00 -5.94
CA GLY A 109 -19.86 12.41 -5.08
C GLY A 109 -19.56 10.95 -4.76
N ALA A 110 -18.30 10.64 -4.48
CA ALA A 110 -17.77 9.29 -4.34
C ALA A 110 -17.58 8.90 -2.87
N ASN A 111 -17.93 7.66 -2.53
CA ASN A 111 -17.46 7.08 -1.28
C ASN A 111 -15.93 7.02 -1.29
N LEU A 112 -15.30 7.34 -0.16
CA LEU A 112 -13.84 7.35 -0.03
C LEU A 112 -13.40 6.31 1.00
N TYR A 113 -12.54 5.39 0.59
CA TYR A 113 -11.92 4.45 1.50
C TYR A 113 -10.43 4.78 1.69
N LEU A 114 -10.03 4.93 2.92
CA LEU A 114 -8.69 5.27 3.39
C LEU A 114 -8.10 4.07 4.15
N PRO A 115 -7.51 3.10 3.48
CA PRO A 115 -6.93 1.93 4.12
C PRO A 115 -5.66 2.28 4.87
N ARG A 116 -5.44 1.62 5.99
CA ARG A 116 -4.15 1.49 6.62
C ARG A 116 -3.44 0.27 6.03
N LEU A 117 -2.36 0.49 5.30
CA LEU A 117 -1.57 -0.61 4.75
C LEU A 117 -0.89 -1.41 5.87
N TYR A 118 -0.61 -2.69 5.62
CA TYR A 118 -0.05 -3.60 6.62
C TYR A 118 1.19 -3.01 7.31
N ALA A 119 1.25 -3.15 8.63
CA ALA A 119 2.30 -2.66 9.52
C ALA A 119 2.48 -1.13 9.57
N HIS A 120 1.66 -0.33 8.89
CA HIS A 120 1.68 1.13 8.96
C HIS A 120 0.83 1.64 10.13
N GLY A 121 1.10 2.86 10.58
CA GLY A 121 0.34 3.51 11.64
C GLY A 121 0.46 2.86 13.02
N ILE A 122 1.46 2.02 13.26
CA ILE A 122 1.64 1.26 14.50
C ILE A 122 2.88 1.77 15.22
N GLU A 123 2.77 1.98 16.54
CA GLU A 123 3.89 2.26 17.41
C GLU A 123 4.53 0.93 17.84
N LYS A 124 5.74 0.67 17.35
CA LYS A 124 6.57 -0.48 17.71
C LYS A 124 8.02 -0.05 17.89
N GLN A 125 8.74 -0.79 18.75
CA GLN A 125 10.17 -0.58 18.97
C GLN A 125 10.99 -0.77 17.68
N VAL A 126 10.63 -1.76 16.87
CA VAL A 126 11.19 -1.99 15.53
C VAL A 126 10.05 -1.85 14.51
N PRO A 127 9.92 -0.69 13.86
CA PRO A 127 8.91 -0.49 12.82
C PRO A 127 9.10 -1.48 11.66
N PHE A 128 8.00 -1.96 11.11
CA PHE A 128 7.97 -2.82 9.94
C PHE A 128 8.68 -4.18 10.06
N GLU A 129 9.04 -4.63 11.28
CA GLU A 129 9.72 -5.91 11.52
C GLU A 129 9.00 -7.10 10.84
N GLU A 130 7.69 -7.10 10.86
CA GLU A 130 6.86 -8.16 10.29
C GLU A 130 6.40 -7.89 8.86
N LEU A 131 6.81 -6.77 8.27
CA LEU A 131 6.39 -6.39 6.93
C LEU A 131 7.10 -7.23 5.88
N THR A 132 6.30 -7.83 5.01
CA THR A 132 6.77 -8.48 3.78
C THR A 132 6.06 -7.89 2.58
N ALA A 133 6.64 -8.05 1.38
CA ALA A 133 6.01 -7.59 0.16
C ALA A 133 4.63 -8.23 -0.04
N ASP A 134 4.49 -9.54 0.23
CA ASP A 134 3.20 -10.23 0.13
C ASP A 134 2.14 -9.67 1.06
N LYS A 135 2.49 -9.38 2.32
CA LYS A 135 1.56 -8.77 3.28
C LYS A 135 1.12 -7.37 2.85
N LEU A 136 2.05 -6.61 2.27
CA LEU A 136 1.74 -5.28 1.76
C LEU A 136 0.82 -5.36 0.53
N ILE A 137 1.12 -6.23 -0.42
CA ILE A 137 0.28 -6.50 -1.59
C ILE A 137 -1.11 -7.00 -1.14
N GLN A 138 -1.16 -7.93 -0.18
CA GLN A 138 -2.43 -8.44 0.33
C GLN A 138 -3.29 -7.34 0.95
N SER A 139 -2.70 -6.41 1.72
CA SER A 139 -3.46 -5.29 2.29
C SER A 139 -3.98 -4.33 1.21
N ALA A 140 -3.23 -4.12 0.12
CA ALA A 140 -3.70 -3.33 -1.01
C ALA A 140 -4.83 -4.03 -1.79
N LYS A 141 -4.73 -5.37 -1.97
CA LYS A 141 -5.80 -6.18 -2.58
C LYS A 141 -7.10 -6.11 -1.77
N GLU A 142 -7.02 -6.22 -0.45
CA GLU A 142 -8.17 -6.04 0.44
C GLU A 142 -8.75 -4.63 0.29
N ALA A 143 -7.90 -3.60 0.24
CA ALA A 143 -8.35 -2.22 0.07
C ALA A 143 -9.10 -2.03 -1.25
N ILE A 144 -8.61 -2.60 -2.35
CA ILE A 144 -9.28 -2.54 -3.65
C ILE A 144 -10.62 -3.29 -3.60
N ALA A 145 -10.65 -4.48 -2.99
CA ALA A 145 -11.89 -5.25 -2.86
C ALA A 145 -12.96 -4.49 -2.05
N TYR A 146 -12.56 -3.84 -0.95
CA TYR A 146 -13.48 -2.98 -0.18
C TYR A 146 -13.95 -1.78 -1.01
N GLY A 147 -13.04 -1.11 -1.74
CA GLY A 147 -13.42 -0.03 -2.63
C GLY A 147 -14.45 -0.45 -3.68
N GLN A 148 -14.28 -1.62 -4.30
CA GLN A 148 -15.25 -2.17 -5.27
C GLN A 148 -16.62 -2.47 -4.63
N LEU A 149 -16.65 -2.82 -3.35
CA LEU A 149 -17.92 -3.02 -2.64
C LEU A 149 -18.71 -1.71 -2.50
N LEU A 150 -18.02 -0.55 -2.44
CA LEU A 150 -18.59 0.76 -2.19
C LEU A 150 -19.12 1.46 -3.44
N CYS A 151 -18.95 0.92 -4.65
CA CYS A 151 -19.25 1.62 -5.91
C CYS A 151 -19.65 0.70 -7.05
N GLU A 152 -19.96 1.34 -8.20
CA GLU A 152 -20.02 0.71 -9.51
C GLU A 152 -18.67 0.73 -10.23
N GLU A 153 -17.91 1.85 -10.12
CA GLU A 153 -16.61 2.07 -10.74
C GLU A 153 -15.59 2.57 -9.71
N LEU A 154 -14.45 1.89 -9.61
CA LEU A 154 -13.39 2.20 -8.65
C LEU A 154 -12.33 3.14 -9.24
N ILE A 155 -11.96 4.17 -8.49
CA ILE A 155 -10.83 5.06 -8.78
C ILE A 155 -9.75 4.83 -7.72
N LEU A 156 -8.54 4.46 -8.18
CA LEU A 156 -7.37 4.35 -7.30
C LEU A 156 -6.58 5.67 -7.33
N VAL A 157 -6.38 6.24 -6.15
CA VAL A 157 -5.49 7.38 -5.92
C VAL A 157 -4.37 6.93 -5.01
N SER A 158 -3.14 7.32 -5.29
CA SER A 158 -2.02 6.72 -4.57
C SER A 158 -0.77 7.60 -4.59
N THR A 159 0.10 7.39 -3.59
CA THR A 159 1.40 8.05 -3.47
C THR A 159 2.51 7.02 -3.34
N SER A 160 3.64 7.23 -4.04
CA SER A 160 4.90 6.48 -3.88
C SER A 160 4.70 4.94 -3.85
N THR A 161 4.92 4.28 -2.72
CA THR A 161 4.71 2.83 -2.54
C THR A 161 3.27 2.42 -2.87
N GLY A 162 2.27 3.22 -2.46
CA GLY A 162 0.88 3.01 -2.86
C GLY A 162 0.70 3.03 -4.37
N GLY A 163 1.41 3.92 -5.09
CA GLY A 163 1.41 3.96 -6.55
C GLY A 163 2.00 2.70 -7.18
N SER A 164 3.09 2.17 -6.63
CA SER A 164 3.68 0.91 -7.09
C SER A 164 2.71 -0.26 -6.91
N LEU A 165 2.00 -0.31 -5.77
CA LEU A 165 0.97 -1.32 -5.50
C LEU A 165 -0.22 -1.20 -6.47
N ALA A 166 -0.70 0.02 -6.70
CA ALA A 166 -1.80 0.28 -7.62
C ALA A 166 -1.45 -0.17 -9.04
N LEU A 167 -0.26 0.21 -9.55
CA LEU A 167 0.21 -0.18 -10.88
C LEU A 167 0.40 -1.71 -10.99
N TYR A 168 0.99 -2.34 -9.97
CA TYR A 168 1.18 -3.78 -9.94
C TYR A 168 -0.15 -4.54 -10.00
N LEU A 169 -1.16 -4.08 -9.26
CA LEU A 169 -2.47 -4.75 -9.21
C LEU A 169 -3.37 -4.42 -10.41
N ALA A 170 -3.15 -3.28 -11.09
CA ALA A 170 -3.88 -2.89 -12.31
C ALA A 170 -3.27 -3.47 -13.58
N SER A 171 -2.03 -3.99 -13.54
CA SER A 171 -1.36 -4.58 -14.70
C SER A 171 -1.82 -6.04 -14.90
N GLU A 172 -2.88 -6.24 -15.66
CA GLU A 172 -3.27 -7.54 -16.22
C GLU A 172 -2.91 -7.62 -17.70
#